data_7f1d35c6be0aa720343d2039c6ff79b2
#
_entry.id   7f1d35c6be0aa720343d2039c6ff79b2
#
_cell.length_a   1.000
_cell.length_b   1.000
_cell.length_c   1.000
_cell.angle_alpha   90.00
_cell.angle_beta   90.00
_cell.angle_gamma   90.00
#
_symmetry.space_group_name_H-M   'P 1'
#
loop_
_entity.id
_entity.type
_entity.pdbx_description
1 polymer ?
#
loop_
_entity_poly.entity_id
_entity_poly.type
_entity_poly.pdbx_seq_one_letter_code
_entity_poly.pdbx_strand_id
1 'polypeptide(L)'
;MTDQEIQEIKIKKRSLKRYRVNMSCIERLEEKYTLLKMQLENAKGVNISSMPRGSSPRTIEDMILDKIDLEKRIKRLKDKGHRLKDQILDEIDSLEDPRYCEVLEAYFIDCLSIAEISDKMGYNERYIYDLYKKAVYALTSA
;
A
#
# COMPACT_ATOMS: atom_id res chain seq x y z
N MET A 1 30.41 6.81 -1.78
CA MET A 1 29.26 7.19 -2.61
C MET A 1 29.27 8.67 -2.91
N THR A 2 29.07 9.00 -4.17
CA THR A 2 28.91 10.38 -4.57
C THR A 2 27.51 10.91 -4.21
N ASP A 3 27.36 12.23 -4.11
CA ASP A 3 26.05 12.83 -3.85
C ASP A 3 25.04 12.47 -4.92
N GLN A 4 25.48 12.33 -6.17
CA GLN A 4 24.64 11.94 -7.30
C GLN A 4 24.10 10.51 -7.13
N GLU A 5 24.95 9.58 -6.71
CA GLU A 5 24.55 8.19 -6.46
C GLU A 5 23.52 8.10 -5.32
N ILE A 6 23.73 8.85 -4.25
CA ILE A 6 22.79 8.92 -3.13
C ILE A 6 21.43 9.43 -3.60
N GLN A 7 21.43 10.46 -4.46
CA GLN A 7 20.22 11.04 -5.00
C GLN A 7 19.49 10.05 -5.90
N GLU A 8 20.21 9.33 -6.74
CA GLU A 8 19.64 8.29 -7.61
C GLU A 8 18.99 7.17 -6.80
N ILE A 9 19.63 6.75 -5.72
CA ILE A 9 19.06 5.73 -4.81
C ILE A 9 17.76 6.24 -4.19
N LYS A 10 17.72 7.49 -3.73
CA LYS A 10 16.51 8.08 -3.15
C LYS A 10 15.35 8.11 -4.15
N ILE A 11 15.66 8.50 -5.39
CA ILE A 11 14.65 8.55 -6.46
C ILE A 11 14.14 7.14 -6.76
N LYS A 12 15.04 6.16 -6.86
CA LYS A 12 14.66 4.77 -7.11
C LYS A 12 13.80 4.22 -5.98
N LYS A 13 14.17 4.45 -4.73
CA LYS A 13 13.37 4.03 -3.57
C LYS A 13 11.96 4.60 -3.62
N ARG A 14 11.82 5.89 -3.96
CA ARG A 14 10.51 6.54 -4.08
C ARG A 14 9.67 5.89 -5.16
N SER A 15 10.29 5.60 -6.31
CA SER A 15 9.62 4.94 -7.42
C SER A 15 9.12 3.54 -7.03
N LEU A 16 9.95 2.76 -6.36
CA LEU A 16 9.60 1.41 -5.92
C LEU A 16 8.52 1.41 -4.84
N LYS A 17 8.48 2.44 -4.00
CA LYS A 17 7.48 2.56 -2.93
C LYS A 17 6.08 2.91 -3.43
N ARG A 18 5.92 3.29 -4.69
CA ARG A 18 4.61 3.70 -5.23
C ARG A 18 3.52 2.65 -5.01
N TYR A 19 3.83 1.38 -5.22
CA TYR A 19 2.87 0.30 -4.99
C TYR A 19 2.52 0.18 -3.50
N ARG A 20 3.53 0.22 -2.64
CA ARG A 20 3.36 0.13 -1.19
C ARG A 20 2.48 1.27 -0.65
N VAL A 21 2.73 2.49 -1.12
CA VAL A 21 1.91 3.67 -0.78
C VAL A 21 0.48 3.49 -1.29
N ASN A 22 0.33 2.99 -2.51
CA ASN A 22 -0.99 2.74 -3.09
C ASN A 22 -1.80 1.73 -2.28
N MET A 23 -1.14 0.66 -1.82
CA MET A 23 -1.79 -0.35 -0.97
C MET A 23 -2.23 0.23 0.37
N SER A 24 -1.43 1.11 0.98
CA SER A 24 -1.80 1.80 2.21
C SER A 24 -3.04 2.68 2.00
N CYS A 25 -3.13 3.35 0.87
CA CYS A 25 -4.30 4.17 0.53
C CYS A 25 -5.55 3.31 0.36
N ILE A 26 -5.43 2.17 -0.31
CA ILE A 26 -6.55 1.22 -0.49
C ILE A 26 -7.02 0.73 0.88
N GLU A 27 -6.11 0.32 1.74
CA GLU A 27 -6.43 -0.17 3.08
C GLU A 27 -7.20 0.87 3.89
N ARG A 28 -6.77 2.13 3.85
CA ARG A 28 -7.45 3.22 4.53
C ARG A 28 -8.87 3.42 4.00
N LEU A 29 -9.05 3.37 2.69
CA LEU A 29 -10.38 3.54 2.08
C LEU A 29 -11.28 2.33 2.35
N GLU A 30 -10.72 1.12 2.39
CA GLU A 30 -11.48 -0.08 2.74
C GLU A 30 -11.98 -0.04 4.19
N GLU A 31 -11.18 0.52 5.11
CA GLU A 31 -11.61 0.73 6.49
C GLU A 31 -12.79 1.69 6.55
N LYS A 32 -12.72 2.80 5.82
CA LYS A 32 -13.83 3.77 5.73
C LYS A 32 -15.08 3.13 5.14
N TYR A 33 -14.90 2.31 4.10
CA TYR A 33 -15.99 1.59 3.45
C TYR A 33 -16.67 0.63 4.43
N THR A 34 -15.89 -0.12 5.19
CA THR A 34 -16.41 -1.07 6.17
C THR A 34 -17.22 -0.36 7.25
N LEU A 35 -16.71 0.77 7.77
CA LEU A 35 -17.41 1.57 8.77
C LEU A 35 -18.73 2.11 8.23
N LEU A 36 -18.71 2.62 7.01
CA LEU A 36 -19.90 3.17 6.37
C LEU A 36 -20.94 2.08 6.12
N LYS A 37 -20.51 0.91 5.69
CA LYS A 37 -21.38 -0.24 5.49
C LYS A 37 -22.05 -0.66 6.80
N MET A 38 -21.30 -0.68 7.90
CA MET A 38 -21.84 -0.99 9.22
C MET A 38 -22.86 0.07 9.67
N GLN A 39 -22.58 1.35 9.44
CA GLN A 39 -23.50 2.44 9.75
C GLN A 39 -24.79 2.31 8.97
N LEU A 40 -24.72 1.94 7.69
CA LEU A 40 -25.91 1.72 6.86
C LEU A 40 -26.75 0.55 7.34
N GLU A 41 -26.11 -0.55 7.73
CA GLU A 41 -26.82 -1.71 8.29
C GLU A 41 -27.51 -1.34 9.60
N ASN A 42 -26.85 -0.59 10.47
CA ASN A 42 -27.43 -0.13 11.73
C ASN A 42 -28.58 0.86 11.50
N ALA A 43 -28.44 1.73 10.51
CA ALA A 43 -29.49 2.71 10.19
C ALA A 43 -30.78 2.03 9.69
N LYS A 44 -30.69 0.88 9.04
CA LYS A 44 -31.86 0.11 8.60
C LYS A 44 -32.62 -0.51 9.76
N GLY A 45 -31.95 -0.74 10.90
CA GLY A 45 -32.53 -1.35 12.07
C GLY A 45 -32.97 -0.38 13.17
N VAL A 46 -32.63 0.92 13.05
CA VAL A 46 -32.89 1.92 14.08
C VAL A 46 -33.96 2.88 13.62
N ASN A 47 -34.88 3.18 14.56
CA ASN A 47 -35.92 4.16 14.30
C ASN A 47 -35.30 5.58 14.26
N ILE A 48 -35.36 6.19 13.09
CA ILE A 48 -34.74 7.49 12.80
C ILE A 48 -35.26 8.61 13.72
N SER A 49 -36.48 8.48 14.23
CA SER A 49 -37.09 9.48 15.13
C SER A 49 -36.39 9.57 16.50
N SER A 50 -35.56 8.62 16.88
CA SER A 50 -34.85 8.60 18.15
C SER A 50 -33.41 9.13 18.07
N MET A 51 -32.94 9.56 16.90
CA MET A 51 -31.61 10.11 16.76
C MET A 51 -31.51 11.53 17.35
N PRO A 52 -30.44 11.83 18.12
CA PRO A 52 -30.26 13.18 18.65
C PRO A 52 -30.08 14.18 17.51
N ARG A 53 -30.84 15.23 17.58
CA ARG A 53 -30.79 16.30 16.58
C ARG A 53 -29.68 17.30 16.94
N GLY A 54 -28.42 16.85 16.73
CA GLY A 54 -27.33 17.81 16.72
C GLY A 54 -26.87 17.92 15.28
N SER A 55 -26.51 19.04 14.74
CA SER A 55 -25.95 19.30 13.43
C SER A 55 -26.37 18.25 12.38
N SER A 56 -26.90 18.65 11.27
CA SER A 56 -27.52 17.88 10.18
C SER A 56 -27.07 16.44 10.11
N PRO A 57 -27.92 15.49 10.54
CA PRO A 57 -27.57 14.07 10.38
C PRO A 57 -27.46 13.73 8.90
N ARG A 58 -26.42 13.02 8.52
CA ARG A 58 -26.31 12.49 7.18
C ARG A 58 -27.51 11.60 6.89
N THR A 59 -28.15 11.83 5.77
CA THR A 59 -29.25 10.98 5.36
C THR A 59 -28.72 9.63 4.90
N ILE A 60 -29.59 8.61 4.91
CA ILE A 60 -29.25 7.29 4.38
C ILE A 60 -28.83 7.41 2.92
N GLU A 61 -29.50 8.29 2.16
CA GLU A 61 -29.17 8.54 0.75
C GLU A 61 -27.75 9.08 0.59
N ASP A 62 -27.33 10.01 1.44
CA ASP A 62 -25.98 10.57 1.43
C ASP A 62 -24.95 9.46 1.72
N MET A 63 -25.24 8.59 2.66
CA MET A 63 -24.36 7.48 3.02
C MET A 63 -24.23 6.47 1.86
N ILE A 64 -25.31 6.20 1.16
CA ILE A 64 -25.29 5.31 -0.01
C ILE A 64 -24.44 5.90 -1.13
N LEU A 65 -24.56 7.21 -1.39
CA LEU A 65 -23.75 7.90 -2.38
C LEU A 65 -22.27 7.89 -2.01
N ASP A 66 -21.94 8.11 -0.73
CA ASP A 66 -20.57 8.03 -0.24
C ASP A 66 -20.01 6.64 -0.40
N LYS A 67 -20.80 5.60 -0.14
CA LYS A 67 -20.40 4.21 -0.32
C LYS A 67 -20.05 3.93 -1.77
N ILE A 68 -20.88 4.39 -2.71
CA ILE A 68 -20.64 4.23 -4.15
C ILE A 68 -19.35 4.94 -4.56
N ASP A 69 -19.14 6.16 -4.06
CA ASP A 69 -17.91 6.92 -4.34
C ASP A 69 -16.67 6.21 -3.83
N LEU A 70 -16.74 5.64 -2.62
CA LEU A 70 -15.64 4.86 -2.04
C LEU A 70 -15.34 3.61 -2.88
N GLU A 71 -16.38 2.89 -3.32
CA GLU A 71 -16.21 1.73 -4.19
C GLU A 71 -15.48 2.08 -5.48
N LYS A 72 -15.83 3.20 -6.10
CA LYS A 72 -15.18 3.67 -7.32
C LYS A 72 -13.72 4.07 -7.09
N ARG A 73 -13.45 4.76 -5.99
CA ARG A 73 -12.08 5.17 -5.64
C ARG A 73 -11.20 3.96 -5.36
N ILE A 74 -11.71 2.99 -4.60
CA ILE A 74 -11.00 1.75 -4.28
C ILE A 74 -10.68 1.00 -5.56
N LYS A 75 -11.65 0.86 -6.46
CA LYS A 75 -11.44 0.17 -7.73
C LYS A 75 -10.35 0.84 -8.57
N ARG A 76 -10.37 2.17 -8.68
CA ARG A 76 -9.35 2.91 -9.43
C ARG A 76 -7.96 2.70 -8.85
N LEU A 77 -7.85 2.71 -7.51
CA LEU A 77 -6.57 2.48 -6.86
C LEU A 77 -6.09 1.04 -7.03
N LYS A 78 -7.00 0.07 -7.01
CA LYS A 78 -6.64 -1.33 -7.26
C LYS A 78 -6.13 -1.54 -8.69
N ASP A 79 -6.79 -0.94 -9.67
CA ASP A 79 -6.35 -1.00 -11.06
C ASP A 79 -4.96 -0.35 -11.23
N LYS A 80 -4.75 0.80 -10.61
CA LYS A 80 -3.45 1.47 -10.59
C LYS A 80 -2.41 0.57 -9.91
N GLY A 81 -2.79 -0.07 -8.81
CA GLY A 81 -1.91 -0.98 -8.06
C GLY A 81 -1.42 -2.14 -8.90
N HIS A 82 -2.30 -2.75 -9.70
CA HIS A 82 -1.91 -3.85 -10.58
C HIS A 82 -0.85 -3.41 -11.59
N ARG A 83 -1.02 -2.23 -12.19
CA ARG A 83 -0.04 -1.70 -13.13
C ARG A 83 1.30 -1.40 -12.47
N LEU A 84 1.28 -0.79 -11.28
CA LEU A 84 2.51 -0.51 -10.52
C LEU A 84 3.22 -1.79 -10.11
N LYS A 85 2.46 -2.78 -9.66
CA LYS A 85 3.00 -4.08 -9.27
C LYS A 85 3.74 -4.74 -10.43
N ASP A 86 3.12 -4.79 -11.60
CA ASP A 86 3.72 -5.39 -12.79
C ASP A 86 5.01 -4.67 -13.19
N GLN A 87 5.00 -3.34 -13.17
CA GLN A 87 6.18 -2.53 -13.49
C GLN A 87 7.33 -2.78 -12.51
N ILE A 88 7.02 -2.82 -11.22
CA ILE A 88 8.03 -3.00 -10.17
C ILE A 88 8.58 -4.43 -10.20
N LEU A 89 7.72 -5.43 -10.40
CA LEU A 89 8.16 -6.83 -10.53
C LEU A 89 9.09 -7.01 -11.74
N ASP A 90 8.78 -6.37 -12.86
CA ASP A 90 9.65 -6.43 -14.04
C ASP A 90 11.03 -5.86 -13.73
N GLU A 91 11.11 -4.74 -13.01
CA GLU A 91 12.39 -4.17 -12.58
C GLU A 91 13.15 -5.14 -11.66
N ILE A 92 12.45 -5.69 -10.65
CA ILE A 92 13.05 -6.62 -9.68
C ILE A 92 13.58 -7.87 -10.41
N ASP A 93 12.78 -8.41 -11.32
CA ASP A 93 13.14 -9.63 -12.04
C ASP A 93 14.32 -9.45 -12.98
N SER A 94 14.72 -8.21 -13.28
CA SER A 94 15.91 -7.91 -14.07
C SER A 94 17.21 -8.17 -13.29
N LEU A 95 17.14 -8.29 -11.97
CA LEU A 95 18.32 -8.55 -11.14
C LEU A 95 18.71 -10.03 -11.20
N GLU A 96 20.00 -10.29 -11.23
CA GLU A 96 20.53 -11.66 -11.32
C GLU A 96 20.60 -12.36 -9.97
N ASP A 97 20.84 -11.61 -8.88
CA ASP A 97 20.97 -12.20 -7.54
C ASP A 97 19.60 -12.55 -6.96
N PRO A 98 19.31 -13.84 -6.71
CA PRO A 98 18.00 -14.23 -6.17
C PRO A 98 17.70 -13.64 -4.81
N ARG A 99 18.71 -13.39 -3.99
CA ARG A 99 18.51 -12.79 -2.66
C ARG A 99 18.03 -11.35 -2.78
N TYR A 100 18.56 -10.62 -3.76
CA TYR A 100 18.12 -9.24 -4.03
C TYR A 100 16.66 -9.23 -4.47
N CYS A 101 16.31 -10.12 -5.38
CA CYS A 101 14.93 -10.25 -5.85
C CYS A 101 13.98 -10.55 -4.69
N GLU A 102 14.35 -11.50 -3.84
CA GLU A 102 13.51 -11.93 -2.72
C GLU A 102 13.28 -10.81 -1.71
N VAL A 103 14.35 -10.09 -1.34
CA VAL A 103 14.25 -8.96 -0.39
C VAL A 103 13.40 -7.82 -0.96
N LEU A 104 13.62 -7.45 -2.23
CA LEU A 104 12.88 -6.36 -2.84
C LEU A 104 11.41 -6.71 -3.04
N GLU A 105 11.12 -7.93 -3.46
CA GLU A 105 9.72 -8.36 -3.61
C GLU A 105 9.02 -8.38 -2.26
N ALA A 106 9.66 -8.93 -1.23
CA ALA A 106 9.08 -8.96 0.11
C ALA A 106 8.80 -7.56 0.65
N TYR A 107 9.71 -6.62 0.44
CA TYR A 107 9.56 -5.26 0.96
C TYR A 107 8.59 -4.42 0.14
N PHE A 108 8.74 -4.39 -1.18
CA PHE A 108 8.00 -3.46 -2.04
C PHE A 108 6.66 -4.00 -2.56
N ILE A 109 6.53 -5.31 -2.66
CA ILE A 109 5.30 -5.95 -3.18
C ILE A 109 4.49 -6.58 -2.06
N ASP A 110 5.13 -7.40 -1.22
CA ASP A 110 4.44 -8.05 -0.11
C ASP A 110 4.24 -7.12 1.08
N CYS A 111 4.84 -5.93 1.03
CA CYS A 111 4.72 -4.87 2.04
C CYS A 111 5.16 -5.29 3.43
N LEU A 112 6.16 -6.16 3.51
CA LEU A 112 6.71 -6.63 4.78
C LEU A 112 7.71 -5.63 5.35
N SER A 113 7.82 -5.58 6.67
CA SER A 113 8.87 -4.82 7.36
C SER A 113 10.19 -5.57 7.29
N ILE A 114 11.29 -4.89 7.60
CA ILE A 114 12.61 -5.53 7.67
C ILE A 114 12.61 -6.67 8.68
N ALA A 115 11.96 -6.47 9.84
CA ALA A 115 11.84 -7.51 10.86
C ALA A 115 11.10 -8.75 10.33
N GLU A 116 10.00 -8.56 9.63
CA GLU A 116 9.23 -9.65 9.05
C GLU A 116 10.01 -10.41 7.97
N ILE A 117 10.78 -9.67 7.15
CA ILE A 117 11.64 -10.27 6.12
C ILE A 117 12.76 -11.09 6.79
N SER A 118 13.33 -10.56 7.87
CA SER A 118 14.35 -11.24 8.67
C SER A 118 13.84 -12.60 9.14
N ASP A 119 12.64 -12.64 9.70
CA ASP A 119 12.02 -13.87 10.17
C ASP A 119 11.76 -14.85 9.01
N LYS A 120 11.26 -14.33 7.90
CA LYS A 120 10.92 -15.15 6.72
C LYS A 120 12.15 -15.78 6.07
N MET A 121 13.23 -15.01 5.93
CA MET A 121 14.44 -15.46 5.23
C MET A 121 15.45 -16.15 6.14
N GLY A 122 15.28 -16.02 7.46
CA GLY A 122 16.20 -16.65 8.41
C GLY A 122 17.52 -15.93 8.60
N TYR A 123 17.58 -14.64 8.29
CA TYR A 123 18.75 -13.79 8.50
C TYR A 123 18.46 -12.73 9.53
N ASN A 124 19.50 -12.13 10.15
CA ASN A 124 19.26 -11.03 11.09
C ASN A 124 18.85 -9.75 10.34
N GLU A 125 18.23 -8.83 11.06
CA GLU A 125 17.69 -7.60 10.48
C GLU A 125 18.73 -6.73 9.81
N ARG A 126 19.93 -6.64 10.38
CA ARG A 126 21.02 -5.84 9.81
C ARG A 126 21.45 -6.37 8.45
N TYR A 127 21.55 -7.70 8.35
CA TYR A 127 21.90 -8.36 7.07
C TYR A 127 20.83 -8.09 6.02
N ILE A 128 19.56 -8.20 6.39
CA ILE A 128 18.44 -7.90 5.47
C ILE A 128 18.48 -6.44 5.02
N TYR A 129 18.72 -5.52 5.95
CA TYR A 129 18.82 -4.10 5.60
C TYR A 129 19.98 -3.84 4.63
N ASP A 130 21.11 -4.48 4.84
CA ASP A 130 22.26 -4.38 3.94
C ASP A 130 21.94 -4.96 2.56
N LEU A 131 21.27 -6.12 2.49
CA LEU A 131 20.79 -6.69 1.24
C LEU A 131 19.84 -5.74 0.51
N TYR A 132 18.91 -5.16 1.26
CA TYR A 132 17.96 -4.19 0.73
C TYR A 132 18.67 -3.01 0.06
N LYS A 133 19.64 -2.42 0.75
CA LYS A 133 20.40 -1.29 0.21
C LYS A 133 21.19 -1.68 -1.05
N LYS A 134 21.86 -2.82 -1.01
CA LYS A 134 22.61 -3.32 -2.16
C LYS A 134 21.72 -3.63 -3.36
N ALA A 135 20.54 -4.20 -3.09
CA ALA A 135 19.58 -4.54 -4.14
C ALA A 135 19.02 -3.28 -4.81
N VAL A 136 18.66 -2.26 -4.02
CA VAL A 136 18.20 -0.98 -4.58
C VAL A 136 19.31 -0.32 -5.40
N TYR A 137 20.53 -0.34 -4.89
CA TYR A 137 21.69 0.19 -5.61
C TYR A 137 21.90 -0.53 -6.94
N ALA A 138 21.75 -1.86 -6.94
CA ALA A 138 21.88 -2.65 -8.17
C ALA A 138 20.85 -2.24 -9.23
N LEU A 139 19.65 -1.87 -8.83
CA LEU A 139 18.64 -1.37 -9.75
C LEU A 139 19.00 -0.01 -10.35
N THR A 140 19.70 0.84 -9.60
CA THR A 140 20.11 2.16 -10.12
C THR A 140 21.24 2.08 -11.13
N SER A 141 22.06 1.04 -11.05
CA SER A 141 23.22 0.87 -11.91
C SER A 141 22.95 -0.03 -13.12
N ALA A 142 21.75 -0.54 -13.22
CA ALA A 142 21.37 -1.40 -14.35
C ALA A 142 20.97 -0.57 -15.57
#